data_f1b4f64b72c143853c34828c6e68180c
#
_entry.id   f1b4f64b72c143853c34828c6e68180c
#
_cell.length_a   1.000
_cell.length_b   1.000
_cell.length_c   1.000
_cell.angle_alpha   90.00
_cell.angle_beta   90.00
_cell.angle_gamma   90.00
#
_symmetry.space_group_name_H-M   'P 1'
#
loop_
_entity.id
_entity.type
_entity.pdbx_description
1 polymer ?
#
loop_
_entity_poly.entity_id
_entity_poly.type
_entity_poly.pdbx_seq_one_letter_code
_entity_poly.pdbx_strand_id
1 'polypeptide(L)'
;LPSTRQNAEGCGTQTAGLASSGATGPAGPAFLNTSCEYNGTGWSGTTTKNTPGVIAEAVFGTQTAAVAAGGYNNSGSTVNTVEEYNGSSWTAVNTLPTAQRSGMGCGAENSGLVAGGEAATVLTNTQEYDGTNWTAGGAIPAATYNAGAGGTSQSNSWFAGGGDGFKNATLIYDGSSWTASGNINTARDQHGGAGISTAALIFGGRTPPGPAVSSATENFDGSSWTTSPATLGTAAKQSAAFGTKTAAVYAGNDPAANITQ
;
A
#
# COMPACT_ATOMS: atom_id res chain seq x y z
N LEU A 1 7.58 15.02 -3.57
CA LEU A 1 6.99 14.58 -4.83
C LEU A 1 6.97 15.73 -5.86
N PRO A 2 7.14 15.45 -7.16
CA PRO A 2 7.06 16.47 -8.22
C PRO A 2 5.66 17.09 -8.39
N SER A 3 4.62 16.38 -8.00
CA SER A 3 3.24 16.86 -7.97
C SER A 3 2.55 16.45 -6.68
N THR A 4 1.52 17.20 -6.28
CA THR A 4 0.67 16.84 -5.14
C THR A 4 -0.05 15.53 -5.43
N ARG A 5 -0.09 14.61 -4.45
CA ARG A 5 -0.74 13.31 -4.58
C ARG A 5 -1.47 12.90 -3.32
N GLN A 6 -2.64 12.29 -3.50
CA GLN A 6 -3.37 11.50 -2.52
C GLN A 6 -3.74 10.16 -3.13
N ASN A 7 -3.99 9.13 -2.33
CA ASN A 7 -4.28 7.76 -2.80
C ASN A 7 -3.20 7.21 -3.76
N ALA A 8 -1.96 7.63 -3.57
CA ALA A 8 -0.80 7.05 -4.22
C ALA A 8 -0.32 5.87 -3.39
N GLU A 9 0.12 4.82 -4.06
CA GLU A 9 0.76 3.67 -3.41
C GLU A 9 2.23 3.61 -3.79
N GLY A 10 3.04 2.88 -3.02
CA GLY A 10 4.47 2.84 -3.27
C GLY A 10 5.15 1.58 -2.78
N CYS A 11 6.35 1.36 -3.32
CA CYS A 11 7.22 0.26 -2.94
C CYS A 11 8.69 0.66 -2.98
N GLY A 12 9.56 -0.23 -2.50
CA GLY A 12 11.01 -0.03 -2.51
C GLY A 12 11.61 0.25 -1.14
N THR A 13 12.73 0.97 -1.14
CA THR A 13 13.50 1.31 0.06
C THR A 13 13.61 2.82 0.25
N GLN A 14 14.10 3.27 1.41
CA GLN A 14 14.33 4.69 1.70
C GLN A 14 15.28 5.38 0.68
N THR A 15 16.16 4.64 0.04
CA THR A 15 17.10 5.17 -0.96
C THR A 15 16.77 4.82 -2.39
N ALA A 16 15.76 3.99 -2.62
CA ALA A 16 15.30 3.57 -3.96
C ALA A 16 13.80 3.23 -3.88
N GLY A 17 12.96 4.25 -3.92
CA GLY A 17 11.52 4.14 -3.80
C GLY A 17 10.76 4.48 -5.07
N LEU A 18 9.58 3.93 -5.21
CA LEU A 18 8.63 4.21 -6.29
C LEU A 18 7.29 4.62 -5.68
N ALA A 19 6.71 5.71 -6.17
CA ALA A 19 5.33 6.10 -5.91
C ALA A 19 4.55 6.05 -7.22
N SER A 20 3.46 5.31 -7.24
CA SER A 20 2.62 5.07 -8.42
C SER A 20 1.28 5.80 -8.31
N SER A 21 0.82 6.35 -9.42
CA SER A 21 -0.54 6.89 -9.59
C SER A 21 -0.96 7.93 -8.55
N GLY A 22 -2.20 7.90 -8.11
CA GLY A 22 -2.78 8.85 -7.18
C GLY A 22 -3.64 9.92 -7.84
N ALA A 23 -4.10 10.89 -7.05
CA ALA A 23 -4.94 12.00 -7.52
C ALA A 23 -4.42 13.35 -7.03
N THR A 24 -4.67 14.41 -7.83
CA THR A 24 -4.09 15.74 -7.59
C THR A 24 -4.91 16.65 -6.67
N GLY A 25 -6.10 16.28 -6.22
CA GLY A 25 -6.89 17.14 -5.32
C GLY A 25 -8.32 16.69 -5.10
N PRO A 26 -9.01 17.34 -4.15
CA PRO A 26 -10.34 16.91 -3.67
C PRO A 26 -11.50 17.31 -4.60
N ALA A 27 -11.36 18.36 -5.41
CA ALA A 27 -12.44 18.90 -6.23
C ALA A 27 -12.28 18.52 -7.71
N GLY A 28 -12.79 17.34 -8.10
CA GLY A 28 -12.63 16.82 -9.46
C GLY A 28 -11.22 16.31 -9.69
N PRO A 29 -10.77 15.31 -8.91
CA PRO A 29 -9.38 14.88 -8.95
C PRO A 29 -9.01 14.35 -10.32
N ALA A 30 -7.98 14.93 -10.92
CA ALA A 30 -7.33 14.26 -12.04
C ALA A 30 -6.57 13.05 -11.49
N PHE A 31 -7.02 11.85 -11.85
CA PHE A 31 -6.28 10.63 -11.55
C PHE A 31 -5.03 10.58 -12.41
N LEU A 32 -3.92 10.37 -11.77
CA LEU A 32 -2.63 10.33 -12.42
C LEU A 32 -2.34 8.91 -12.91
N ASN A 33 -1.71 8.81 -14.06
CA ASN A 33 -1.10 7.57 -14.55
C ASN A 33 0.43 7.62 -14.49
N THR A 34 0.98 8.64 -13.81
CA THR A 34 2.43 8.82 -13.69
C THR A 34 2.97 8.19 -12.42
N SER A 35 4.16 7.64 -12.48
CA SER A 35 4.96 7.24 -11.33
C SER A 35 6.13 8.20 -11.10
N CYS A 36 6.70 8.14 -9.89
CA CYS A 36 7.85 8.94 -9.51
C CYS A 36 8.84 8.06 -8.76
N GLU A 37 10.12 8.24 -9.02
CA GLU A 37 11.21 7.55 -8.34
C GLU A 37 11.86 8.43 -7.28
N TYR A 38 12.20 7.83 -6.15
CA TYR A 38 12.93 8.45 -5.04
C TYR A 38 14.32 7.83 -4.92
N ASN A 39 15.36 8.68 -4.86
CA ASN A 39 16.75 8.24 -4.77
C ASN A 39 17.38 8.44 -3.38
N GLY A 40 16.56 8.66 -2.36
CA GLY A 40 17.01 8.95 -0.98
C GLY A 40 17.17 10.44 -0.68
N THR A 41 17.18 11.30 -1.68
CA THR A 41 17.33 12.76 -1.53
C THR A 41 16.29 13.57 -2.28
N GLY A 42 15.82 13.06 -3.41
CA GLY A 42 14.86 13.76 -4.26
C GLY A 42 14.00 12.81 -5.10
N TRP A 43 12.90 13.34 -5.60
CA TRP A 43 11.99 12.66 -6.50
C TRP A 43 12.23 13.08 -7.94
N SER A 44 12.21 12.13 -8.85
CA SER A 44 12.17 12.35 -10.31
C SER A 44 10.87 11.80 -10.89
N GLY A 45 10.38 12.44 -11.94
CA GLY A 45 9.27 11.90 -12.73
C GLY A 45 9.75 10.71 -13.56
N THR A 46 8.90 9.69 -13.66
CA THR A 46 9.17 8.53 -14.51
C THR A 46 8.18 8.46 -15.68
N THR A 47 8.15 7.31 -16.33
CA THR A 47 7.20 7.02 -17.41
C THR A 47 5.78 6.90 -16.89
N THR A 48 4.84 7.12 -17.78
CA THR A 48 3.41 6.90 -17.52
C THR A 48 3.07 5.43 -17.64
N LYS A 49 2.12 4.97 -16.83
CA LYS A 49 1.48 3.67 -16.96
C LYS A 49 0.59 3.63 -18.21
N ASN A 50 0.39 2.43 -18.75
CA ASN A 50 -0.50 2.22 -19.90
C ASN A 50 -1.98 2.35 -19.49
N THR A 51 -2.32 1.96 -18.27
CA THR A 51 -3.68 2.10 -17.74
C THR A 51 -3.96 3.56 -17.38
N PRO A 52 -4.97 4.19 -18.01
CA PRO A 52 -5.30 5.59 -17.73
C PRO A 52 -5.80 5.77 -16.30
N GLY A 53 -5.26 6.75 -15.60
CA GLY A 53 -5.73 7.31 -14.32
C GLY A 53 -6.42 6.32 -13.37
N VAL A 54 -5.63 5.66 -12.52
CA VAL A 54 -6.10 4.74 -11.48
C VAL A 54 -5.60 5.22 -10.12
N ILE A 55 -6.41 5.05 -9.08
CA ILE A 55 -6.05 5.31 -7.68
C ILE A 55 -6.30 4.08 -6.82
N ALA A 56 -5.74 4.05 -5.60
CA ALA A 56 -5.97 2.99 -4.63
C ALA A 56 -5.64 1.58 -5.19
N GLU A 57 -4.57 1.49 -5.95
CA GLU A 57 -3.98 0.24 -6.43
C GLU A 57 -3.30 -0.49 -5.27
N ALA A 58 -3.03 -1.78 -5.43
CA ALA A 58 -2.04 -2.47 -4.63
C ALA A 58 -0.68 -2.38 -5.36
N VAL A 59 0.35 -1.85 -4.69
CA VAL A 59 1.69 -1.72 -5.26
C VAL A 59 2.70 -2.44 -4.38
N PHE A 60 3.54 -3.27 -4.98
CA PHE A 60 4.58 -4.03 -4.28
C PHE A 60 5.81 -4.27 -5.16
N GLY A 61 6.92 -4.73 -4.57
CA GLY A 61 8.19 -4.96 -5.24
C GLY A 61 9.26 -3.93 -4.86
N THR A 62 10.12 -3.62 -5.83
CA THR A 62 11.21 -2.65 -5.70
C THR A 62 11.06 -1.50 -6.68
N GLN A 63 11.92 -0.47 -6.59
CA GLN A 63 11.93 0.65 -7.54
C GLN A 63 12.10 0.20 -9.01
N THR A 64 12.83 -0.88 -9.25
CA THR A 64 13.17 -1.35 -10.60
C THR A 64 12.50 -2.68 -10.98
N ALA A 65 11.65 -3.22 -10.12
CA ALA A 65 10.88 -4.44 -10.32
C ALA A 65 9.60 -4.36 -9.46
N ALA A 66 8.61 -3.61 -9.94
CA ALA A 66 7.39 -3.33 -9.21
C ALA A 66 6.15 -3.81 -9.95
N VAL A 67 5.12 -4.15 -9.20
CA VAL A 67 3.79 -4.51 -9.69
C VAL A 67 2.78 -3.50 -9.16
N ALA A 68 1.91 -2.99 -10.04
CA ALA A 68 0.74 -2.19 -9.70
C ALA A 68 -0.52 -2.93 -10.16
N ALA A 69 -1.41 -3.26 -9.23
CA ALA A 69 -2.52 -4.18 -9.46
C ALA A 69 -3.86 -3.64 -8.97
N GLY A 70 -4.90 -3.75 -9.80
CA GLY A 70 -6.25 -3.32 -9.49
C GLY A 70 -6.42 -1.81 -9.44
N GLY A 71 -7.28 -1.34 -8.54
CA GLY A 71 -7.54 0.07 -8.28
C GLY A 71 -8.91 0.56 -8.74
N TYR A 72 -9.09 1.88 -8.77
CA TYR A 72 -10.32 2.55 -9.13
C TYR A 72 -10.06 3.59 -10.21
N ASN A 73 -10.77 3.51 -11.33
CA ASN A 73 -10.51 4.34 -12.49
C ASN A 73 -11.39 5.60 -12.57
N ASN A 74 -11.08 6.52 -13.49
CA ASN A 74 -11.83 7.74 -13.73
C ASN A 74 -13.28 7.52 -14.18
N SER A 75 -13.63 6.32 -14.65
CA SER A 75 -15.00 5.97 -15.04
C SER A 75 -15.87 5.53 -13.86
N GLY A 76 -15.33 5.55 -12.64
CA GLY A 76 -16.05 5.14 -11.44
C GLY A 76 -16.13 3.63 -11.26
N SER A 77 -15.18 2.87 -11.80
CA SER A 77 -15.17 1.42 -11.77
C SER A 77 -13.91 0.86 -11.10
N THR A 78 -14.09 -0.18 -10.32
CA THR A 78 -12.99 -1.01 -9.83
C THR A 78 -12.44 -1.83 -11.00
N VAL A 79 -11.12 -1.90 -11.12
CA VAL A 79 -10.43 -2.58 -12.23
C VAL A 79 -9.59 -3.75 -11.74
N ASN A 80 -9.25 -4.64 -12.66
CA ASN A 80 -8.37 -5.79 -12.42
C ASN A 80 -7.06 -5.72 -13.22
N THR A 81 -6.77 -4.58 -13.84
CA THR A 81 -5.55 -4.37 -14.62
C THR A 81 -4.31 -4.52 -13.74
N VAL A 82 -3.26 -5.10 -14.32
CA VAL A 82 -1.95 -5.23 -13.68
C VAL A 82 -0.88 -4.75 -14.64
N GLU A 83 0.05 -3.98 -14.12
CA GLU A 83 1.24 -3.54 -14.86
C GLU A 83 2.50 -3.80 -14.04
N GLU A 84 3.56 -4.23 -14.71
CA GLU A 84 4.91 -4.39 -14.18
C GLU A 84 5.81 -3.24 -14.60
N TYR A 85 6.66 -2.80 -13.68
CA TYR A 85 7.67 -1.77 -13.89
C TYR A 85 9.07 -2.35 -13.84
N ASN A 86 9.87 -2.12 -14.89
CA ASN A 86 11.23 -2.65 -15.02
C ASN A 86 12.33 -1.61 -14.70
N GLY A 87 11.99 -0.50 -14.04
CA GLY A 87 12.91 0.61 -13.79
C GLY A 87 12.95 1.67 -14.90
N SER A 88 12.22 1.45 -16.02
CA SER A 88 12.18 2.41 -17.14
C SER A 88 10.83 2.50 -17.83
N SER A 89 10.02 1.46 -17.80
CA SER A 89 8.72 1.40 -18.48
C SER A 89 7.75 0.49 -17.74
N TRP A 90 6.46 0.76 -17.91
CA TRP A 90 5.37 -0.08 -17.46
C TRP A 90 4.88 -0.99 -18.60
N THR A 91 4.61 -2.24 -18.30
CA THR A 91 4.11 -3.24 -19.25
C THR A 91 2.88 -3.91 -18.66
N ALA A 92 1.78 -3.97 -19.42
CA ALA A 92 0.58 -4.68 -19.01
C ALA A 92 0.82 -6.20 -19.01
N VAL A 93 0.40 -6.87 -17.94
CA VAL A 93 0.55 -8.31 -17.73
C VAL A 93 -0.78 -8.96 -17.38
N ASN A 94 -0.78 -10.24 -16.97
CA ASN A 94 -2.00 -10.98 -16.62
C ASN A 94 -2.77 -10.28 -15.49
N THR A 95 -4.05 -10.08 -15.70
CA THR A 95 -4.95 -9.36 -14.79
C THR A 95 -5.25 -10.13 -13.51
N LEU A 96 -5.60 -9.40 -12.45
CA LEU A 96 -6.15 -10.00 -11.23
C LEU A 96 -7.39 -10.84 -11.55
N PRO A 97 -7.54 -12.05 -10.95
CA PRO A 97 -8.76 -12.83 -11.04
C PRO A 97 -10.01 -12.10 -10.53
N THR A 98 -9.84 -11.27 -9.51
CA THR A 98 -10.92 -10.44 -8.93
C THR A 98 -10.52 -8.97 -9.01
N ALA A 99 -11.36 -8.15 -9.65
CA ALA A 99 -11.18 -6.70 -9.64
C ALA A 99 -11.34 -6.15 -8.21
N GLN A 100 -10.39 -5.34 -7.77
CA GLN A 100 -10.41 -4.76 -6.42
C GLN A 100 -9.62 -3.46 -6.35
N ARG A 101 -9.98 -2.62 -5.38
CA ARG A 101 -9.26 -1.39 -4.99
C ARG A 101 -8.90 -1.44 -3.52
N SER A 102 -7.98 -0.61 -3.09
CA SER A 102 -7.59 -0.47 -1.66
C SER A 102 -7.16 -1.79 -1.01
N GLY A 103 -6.72 -2.75 -1.81
CA GLY A 103 -6.14 -4.01 -1.35
C GLY A 103 -4.72 -3.80 -0.84
N MET A 104 -4.28 -4.67 0.06
CA MET A 104 -2.92 -4.65 0.59
C MET A 104 -1.97 -5.38 -0.37
N GLY A 105 -1.04 -4.63 -0.97
CA GLY A 105 0.03 -5.17 -1.81
C GLY A 105 1.28 -5.49 -1.00
N CYS A 106 1.81 -6.69 -1.11
CA CYS A 106 3.00 -7.16 -0.39
C CYS A 106 3.88 -8.05 -1.26
N GLY A 107 5.18 -8.06 -0.98
CA GLY A 107 6.12 -9.00 -1.58
C GLY A 107 7.00 -8.42 -2.68
N ALA A 108 7.62 -9.30 -3.45
CA ALA A 108 8.43 -9.00 -4.62
C ALA A 108 7.63 -9.21 -5.92
N GLU A 109 8.14 -8.67 -7.04
CA GLU A 109 7.52 -8.82 -8.37
C GLU A 109 7.17 -10.28 -8.72
N ASN A 110 8.04 -11.23 -8.40
CA ASN A 110 7.88 -12.66 -8.69
C ASN A 110 7.44 -13.51 -7.48
N SER A 111 7.09 -12.88 -6.38
CA SER A 111 6.61 -13.53 -5.14
C SER A 111 5.79 -12.52 -4.33
N GLY A 112 4.74 -12.01 -4.95
CA GLY A 112 3.88 -10.98 -4.37
C GLY A 112 2.46 -11.46 -4.14
N LEU A 113 1.69 -10.64 -3.45
CA LEU A 113 0.27 -10.88 -3.25
C LEU A 113 -0.52 -9.58 -3.14
N VAL A 114 -1.81 -9.69 -3.39
CA VAL A 114 -2.81 -8.68 -3.05
C VAL A 114 -3.88 -9.33 -2.17
N ALA A 115 -4.11 -8.77 -0.98
CA ALA A 115 -5.07 -9.30 -0.02
C ALA A 115 -6.16 -8.28 0.31
N GLY A 116 -7.38 -8.75 0.56
CA GLY A 116 -8.53 -7.92 0.92
C GLY A 116 -8.88 -6.90 -0.15
N GLY A 117 -9.22 -5.68 0.29
CA GLY A 117 -9.66 -4.63 -0.61
C GLY A 117 -11.17 -4.58 -0.77
N GLU A 118 -11.61 -3.83 -1.76
CA GLU A 118 -13.02 -3.53 -1.99
C GLU A 118 -13.38 -3.67 -3.47
N ALA A 119 -14.52 -4.30 -3.74
CA ALA A 119 -15.20 -4.35 -5.04
C ALA A 119 -16.65 -3.87 -4.86
N ALA A 120 -17.65 -4.68 -5.15
CA ALA A 120 -19.03 -4.42 -4.74
C ALA A 120 -19.22 -4.59 -3.21
N THR A 121 -18.39 -5.38 -2.59
CA THR A 121 -18.32 -5.61 -1.14
C THR A 121 -16.86 -5.59 -0.70
N VAL A 122 -16.62 -5.50 0.62
CA VAL A 122 -15.28 -5.67 1.18
C VAL A 122 -14.87 -7.14 1.08
N LEU A 123 -13.62 -7.39 0.67
CA LEU A 123 -13.14 -8.70 0.27
C LEU A 123 -12.34 -9.40 1.37
N THR A 124 -12.32 -10.74 1.31
CA THR A 124 -11.47 -11.61 2.14
C THR A 124 -10.43 -12.37 1.30
N ASN A 125 -10.43 -12.20 -0.03
CA ASN A 125 -9.53 -12.95 -0.91
C ASN A 125 -8.07 -12.57 -0.70
N THR A 126 -7.19 -13.51 -0.99
CA THR A 126 -5.76 -13.29 -1.26
C THR A 126 -5.49 -13.79 -2.65
N GLN A 127 -4.83 -12.99 -3.45
CA GLN A 127 -4.41 -13.30 -4.82
C GLN A 127 -2.88 -13.26 -4.84
N GLU A 128 -2.25 -14.39 -5.12
CA GLU A 128 -0.80 -14.56 -5.15
C GLU A 128 -0.26 -14.44 -6.57
N TYR A 129 0.87 -13.78 -6.72
CA TYR A 129 1.54 -13.54 -8.00
C TYR A 129 2.91 -14.20 -8.04
N ASP A 130 3.20 -14.97 -9.08
CA ASP A 130 4.46 -15.68 -9.29
C ASP A 130 5.42 -14.99 -10.28
N GLY A 131 5.09 -13.77 -10.72
CA GLY A 131 5.78 -13.02 -11.79
C GLY A 131 5.15 -13.24 -13.17
N THR A 132 4.10 -14.07 -13.27
CA THR A 132 3.40 -14.33 -14.54
C THR A 132 1.91 -14.56 -14.32
N ASN A 133 1.56 -15.39 -13.33
CA ASN A 133 0.20 -15.83 -13.07
C ASN A 133 -0.27 -15.46 -11.68
N TRP A 134 -1.58 -15.28 -11.58
CA TRP A 134 -2.26 -15.10 -10.30
C TRP A 134 -2.94 -16.40 -9.87
N THR A 135 -2.76 -16.79 -8.62
CA THR A 135 -3.42 -17.92 -7.99
C THR A 135 -4.12 -17.50 -6.70
N ALA A 136 -5.14 -18.25 -6.29
CA ALA A 136 -5.82 -17.97 -5.02
C ALA A 136 -4.97 -18.47 -3.85
N GLY A 137 -4.68 -17.59 -2.89
CA GLY A 137 -4.08 -17.92 -1.60
C GLY A 137 -5.13 -18.06 -0.50
N GLY A 138 -4.68 -18.29 0.73
CA GLY A 138 -5.54 -18.39 1.91
C GLY A 138 -6.32 -17.10 2.17
N ALA A 139 -7.63 -17.20 2.39
CA ALA A 139 -8.47 -16.03 2.65
C ALA A 139 -8.14 -15.38 4.02
N ILE A 140 -8.23 -14.05 4.09
CA ILE A 140 -8.15 -13.33 5.36
C ILE A 140 -9.39 -13.63 6.22
N PRO A 141 -9.25 -13.78 7.54
CA PRO A 141 -10.37 -14.16 8.43
C PRO A 141 -11.52 -13.15 8.48
N ALA A 142 -11.22 -11.87 8.24
CA ALA A 142 -12.22 -10.80 8.27
C ALA A 142 -11.93 -9.78 7.18
N ALA A 143 -12.93 -9.55 6.31
CA ALA A 143 -12.86 -8.61 5.20
C ALA A 143 -12.33 -7.24 5.64
N THR A 144 -11.33 -6.71 4.92
CA THR A 144 -10.71 -5.41 5.23
C THR A 144 -10.10 -4.75 4.00
N TYR A 145 -9.88 -3.44 4.08
CA TYR A 145 -9.25 -2.62 3.05
C TYR A 145 -8.48 -1.45 3.70
N ASN A 146 -7.62 -0.76 2.97
CA ASN A 146 -6.86 0.40 3.46
C ASN A 146 -6.07 0.13 4.75
N ALA A 147 -5.55 -1.06 4.94
CA ALA A 147 -4.66 -1.41 6.04
C ALA A 147 -3.21 -1.05 5.69
N GLY A 148 -2.40 -0.76 6.69
CA GLY A 148 -0.95 -0.69 6.51
C GLY A 148 -0.38 -2.08 6.31
N ALA A 149 0.49 -2.24 5.32
CA ALA A 149 0.99 -3.55 4.91
C ALA A 149 2.46 -3.52 4.56
N GLY A 150 3.08 -4.69 4.43
CA GLY A 150 4.46 -4.86 3.99
C GLY A 150 4.87 -6.32 3.86
N GLY A 151 6.11 -6.54 3.50
CA GLY A 151 6.70 -7.85 3.22
C GLY A 151 7.57 -7.81 1.98
N THR A 152 8.55 -8.71 1.89
CA THR A 152 9.46 -8.84 0.75
C THR A 152 9.24 -10.13 -0.05
N SER A 153 8.30 -10.96 0.38
CA SER A 153 7.83 -12.16 -0.30
C SER A 153 6.45 -12.54 0.23
N GLN A 154 5.76 -13.45 -0.42
CA GLN A 154 4.50 -14.01 0.07
C GLN A 154 4.60 -14.51 1.51
N SER A 155 5.64 -15.31 1.84
CA SER A 155 5.79 -15.96 3.13
C SER A 155 6.20 -15.03 4.31
N ASN A 156 6.44 -13.76 4.08
CA ASN A 156 6.72 -12.78 5.14
C ASN A 156 5.84 -11.53 5.05
N SER A 157 4.73 -11.64 4.37
CA SER A 157 3.74 -10.58 4.23
C SER A 157 2.94 -10.38 5.51
N TRP A 158 2.52 -9.16 5.73
CA TRP A 158 1.70 -8.77 6.87
C TRP A 158 0.82 -7.58 6.53
N PHE A 159 -0.28 -7.44 7.26
CA PHE A 159 -1.01 -6.17 7.33
C PHE A 159 -1.57 -5.95 8.74
N ALA A 160 -1.88 -4.70 9.07
CA ALA A 160 -2.44 -4.32 10.36
C ALA A 160 -3.48 -3.21 10.22
N GLY A 161 -4.52 -3.24 11.05
CA GLY A 161 -5.59 -2.25 11.02
C GLY A 161 -6.51 -2.41 9.82
N GLY A 162 -6.95 -1.27 9.26
CA GLY A 162 -7.78 -1.21 8.06
C GLY A 162 -9.19 -0.69 8.30
N GLY A 163 -9.90 -0.49 7.20
CA GLY A 163 -11.27 0.02 7.15
C GLY A 163 -12.32 -1.02 7.57
N ASP A 164 -13.58 -0.68 7.35
CA ASP A 164 -14.74 -1.40 7.84
C ASP A 164 -14.81 -1.38 9.39
N GLY A 165 -14.82 -0.14 9.95
CA GLY A 165 -14.99 0.12 11.37
C GLY A 165 -13.72 0.36 12.18
N PHE A 166 -12.62 0.77 11.56
CA PHE A 166 -11.32 1.00 12.22
C PHE A 166 -10.82 -0.23 12.98
N LYS A 167 -10.16 -1.12 12.29
CA LYS A 167 -9.61 -2.35 12.86
C LYS A 167 -8.27 -2.10 13.56
N ASN A 168 -7.93 -3.02 14.46
CA ASN A 168 -6.62 -3.06 15.12
C ASN A 168 -5.91 -4.41 14.97
N ALA A 169 -6.52 -5.38 14.30
CA ALA A 169 -5.94 -6.70 14.09
C ALA A 169 -4.69 -6.63 13.22
N THR A 170 -3.68 -7.43 13.57
CA THR A 170 -2.53 -7.71 12.71
C THR A 170 -2.60 -9.15 12.23
N LEU A 171 -2.39 -9.34 10.95
CA LEU A 171 -2.33 -10.65 10.32
C LEU A 171 -0.99 -10.83 9.60
N ILE A 172 -0.43 -12.03 9.73
CA ILE A 172 0.83 -12.46 9.10
C ILE A 172 0.53 -13.62 8.16
N TYR A 173 1.07 -13.56 6.95
CA TYR A 173 0.94 -14.60 5.94
C TYR A 173 2.22 -15.44 5.83
N ASP A 174 2.06 -16.77 5.87
CA ASP A 174 3.16 -17.72 5.81
C ASP A 174 3.42 -18.28 4.39
N GLY A 175 2.69 -17.79 3.40
CA GLY A 175 2.68 -18.30 2.02
C GLY A 175 1.53 -19.27 1.75
N SER A 176 0.65 -19.53 2.73
CA SER A 176 -0.53 -20.39 2.56
C SER A 176 -1.74 -19.91 3.35
N SER A 177 -1.53 -19.33 4.53
CA SER A 177 -2.59 -18.93 5.45
C SER A 177 -2.24 -17.68 6.25
N TRP A 178 -3.29 -16.96 6.67
CA TRP A 178 -3.18 -15.80 7.55
C TRP A 178 -3.35 -16.20 9.01
N THR A 179 -2.41 -15.79 9.83
CA THR A 179 -2.43 -16.02 11.29
C THR A 179 -2.46 -14.67 12.02
N ALA A 180 -3.31 -14.58 13.04
CA ALA A 180 -3.40 -13.40 13.89
C ALA A 180 -2.14 -13.25 14.76
N SER A 181 -1.68 -12.01 14.92
CA SER A 181 -0.60 -11.61 15.80
C SER A 181 -1.05 -10.51 16.76
N GLY A 182 -0.13 -9.86 17.49
CA GLY A 182 -0.45 -8.76 18.40
C GLY A 182 -1.12 -7.58 17.70
N ASN A 183 -2.19 -7.06 18.26
CA ASN A 183 -2.94 -5.94 17.72
C ASN A 183 -2.17 -4.62 17.81
N ILE A 184 -2.37 -3.70 16.85
CA ILE A 184 -1.92 -2.31 16.99
C ILE A 184 -2.61 -1.63 18.17
N ASN A 185 -1.91 -0.73 18.86
CA ASN A 185 -2.42 -0.07 20.07
C ASN A 185 -3.60 0.86 19.77
N THR A 186 -3.58 1.52 18.61
CA THR A 186 -4.67 2.41 18.19
C THR A 186 -5.25 1.93 16.87
N ALA A 187 -6.52 1.54 16.88
CA ALA A 187 -7.25 1.16 15.67
C ALA A 187 -7.20 2.28 14.63
N ARG A 188 -6.86 1.95 13.39
CA ARG A 188 -6.70 2.95 12.31
C ARG A 188 -6.88 2.35 10.93
N ASP A 189 -7.17 3.22 9.95
CA ASP A 189 -7.16 2.90 8.53
C ASP A 189 -6.37 3.95 7.73
N GLN A 190 -6.13 3.71 6.45
CA GLN A 190 -5.47 4.63 5.52
C GLN A 190 -4.07 5.08 5.99
N HIS A 191 -3.41 4.26 6.77
CA HIS A 191 -2.07 4.49 7.29
C HIS A 191 -1.02 3.78 6.43
N GLY A 192 0.21 4.28 6.49
CA GLY A 192 1.34 3.65 5.84
C GLY A 192 1.86 2.45 6.63
N GLY A 193 2.40 1.47 5.90
CA GLY A 193 3.10 0.32 6.45
C GLY A 193 4.46 0.14 5.78
N ALA A 194 5.46 -0.34 6.55
CA ALA A 194 6.80 -0.66 6.05
C ALA A 194 7.43 -1.81 6.84
N GLY A 195 8.36 -2.52 6.23
CA GLY A 195 9.07 -3.64 6.86
C GLY A 195 8.46 -5.00 6.56
N ILE A 196 8.81 -5.99 7.38
CA ILE A 196 8.45 -7.41 7.21
C ILE A 196 7.70 -7.95 8.43
N SER A 197 7.14 -9.15 8.33
CA SER A 197 6.32 -9.78 9.37
C SER A 197 6.97 -9.93 10.75
N THR A 198 8.29 -9.81 10.86
CA THR A 198 9.04 -9.88 12.13
C THR A 198 9.59 -8.52 12.59
N ALA A 199 9.51 -7.49 11.74
CA ALA A 199 10.02 -6.15 12.03
C ALA A 199 9.32 -5.11 11.16
N ALA A 200 8.21 -4.56 11.63
CA ALA A 200 7.37 -3.66 10.88
C ALA A 200 7.17 -2.29 11.58
N LEU A 201 6.69 -1.36 10.82
CA LEU A 201 6.34 0.00 11.22
C LEU A 201 5.01 0.36 10.59
N ILE A 202 4.12 1.00 11.36
CA ILE A 202 2.96 1.73 10.82
C ILE A 202 3.02 3.19 11.25
N PHE A 203 2.49 4.08 10.40
CA PHE A 203 2.51 5.52 10.67
C PHE A 203 1.35 6.25 10.01
N GLY A 204 0.85 7.28 10.68
CA GLY A 204 -0.25 8.10 10.17
C GLY A 204 -1.61 7.43 10.21
N GLY A 205 -2.44 7.76 9.22
CA GLY A 205 -3.78 7.22 9.05
C GLY A 205 -4.89 7.97 9.78
N ARG A 206 -6.11 7.43 9.71
CA ARG A 206 -7.26 7.94 10.46
C ARG A 206 -7.50 7.10 11.70
N THR A 207 -7.98 7.73 12.76
CA THR A 207 -8.31 7.08 14.05
C THR A 207 -9.70 7.46 14.54
N PRO A 208 -10.40 6.57 15.30
CA PRO A 208 -11.67 6.92 15.96
C PRO A 208 -11.45 7.88 17.17
N PRO A 209 -12.50 8.63 17.62
CA PRO A 209 -13.80 8.76 16.99
C PRO A 209 -13.79 9.80 15.86
N GLY A 210 -14.28 9.42 14.69
CA GLY A 210 -14.32 10.32 13.52
C GLY A 210 -13.04 10.27 12.68
N PRO A 211 -12.92 11.10 11.63
CA PRO A 211 -11.81 11.04 10.68
C PRO A 211 -10.57 11.81 11.13
N ALA A 212 -10.21 11.76 12.41
CA ALA A 212 -9.00 12.44 12.91
C ALA A 212 -7.75 11.83 12.23
N VAL A 213 -6.96 12.68 11.57
CA VAL A 213 -5.70 12.27 10.93
C VAL A 213 -4.60 12.27 11.97
N SER A 214 -3.85 11.18 12.03
CA SER A 214 -2.80 10.93 13.02
C SER A 214 -1.40 11.19 12.45
N SER A 215 -0.47 11.59 13.31
CA SER A 215 0.97 11.54 13.05
C SER A 215 1.67 10.39 13.79
N ALA A 216 0.93 9.64 14.61
CA ALA A 216 1.48 8.61 15.48
C ALA A 216 2.08 7.43 14.69
N THR A 217 3.13 6.86 15.27
CA THR A 217 3.87 5.72 14.71
C THR A 217 3.87 4.58 15.72
N GLU A 218 3.75 3.35 15.24
CA GLU A 218 3.88 2.15 16.06
C GLU A 218 4.88 1.17 15.43
N ASN A 219 5.70 0.54 16.28
CA ASN A 219 6.72 -0.43 15.90
C ASN A 219 6.28 -1.85 16.26
N PHE A 220 6.49 -2.79 15.34
CA PHE A 220 6.26 -4.22 15.53
C PHE A 220 7.57 -4.97 15.70
N ASP A 221 7.61 -5.94 16.62
CA ASP A 221 8.77 -6.78 16.90
C ASP A 221 8.63 -8.24 16.44
N GLY A 222 7.55 -8.55 15.72
CA GLY A 222 7.16 -9.90 15.31
C GLY A 222 6.06 -10.52 16.18
N SER A 223 5.76 -9.93 17.34
CA SER A 223 4.76 -10.42 18.29
C SER A 223 3.84 -9.33 18.83
N SER A 224 4.36 -8.13 19.05
CA SER A 224 3.63 -7.02 19.68
C SER A 224 3.95 -5.66 19.05
N TRP A 225 3.02 -4.74 19.20
CA TRP A 225 3.17 -3.35 18.78
C TRP A 225 3.48 -2.45 19.97
N THR A 226 4.41 -1.55 19.79
CA THR A 226 4.77 -0.51 20.76
C THR A 226 4.66 0.87 20.11
N THR A 227 4.05 1.82 20.81
CA THR A 227 3.99 3.21 20.35
C THR A 227 5.39 3.78 20.27
N SER A 228 5.77 4.35 19.13
CA SER A 228 7.04 5.02 18.94
C SER A 228 6.99 6.45 19.50
N PRO A 229 8.06 6.95 20.13
CA PRO A 229 8.16 8.37 20.45
C PRO A 229 8.36 9.26 19.21
N ALA A 230 8.86 8.68 18.10
CA ALA A 230 8.94 9.36 16.81
C ALA A 230 7.58 9.41 16.15
N THR A 231 7.23 10.54 15.57
CA THR A 231 5.99 10.78 14.84
C THR A 231 6.29 11.37 13.47
N LEU A 232 5.32 11.30 12.55
CA LEU A 232 5.38 12.11 11.34
C LEU A 232 5.43 13.60 11.70
N GLY A 233 6.19 14.39 10.98
CA GLY A 233 6.24 15.84 11.14
C GLY A 233 4.92 16.53 10.81
N THR A 234 4.13 15.92 9.93
CA THR A 234 2.75 16.31 9.58
C THR A 234 1.84 15.08 9.63
N ALA A 235 0.68 15.20 10.28
CA ALA A 235 -0.32 14.16 10.27
C ALA A 235 -0.77 13.86 8.83
N ALA A 236 -0.83 12.58 8.45
CA ALA A 236 -0.99 12.19 7.07
C ALA A 236 -1.75 10.87 6.91
N LYS A 237 -2.44 10.71 5.77
CA LYS A 237 -3.18 9.51 5.39
C LYS A 237 -3.19 9.32 3.86
N GLN A 238 -3.52 8.13 3.36
CA GLN A 238 -3.72 7.85 1.94
C GLN A 238 -2.55 8.25 1.05
N SER A 239 -1.36 7.73 1.34
CA SER A 239 -0.12 8.10 0.66
C SER A 239 0.80 6.91 0.48
N ALA A 240 1.71 7.03 -0.47
CA ALA A 240 2.75 6.03 -0.69
C ALA A 240 3.59 5.81 0.57
N ALA A 241 3.75 4.55 0.96
CA ALA A 241 4.54 4.14 2.12
C ALA A 241 5.40 2.94 1.75
N PHE A 242 6.68 2.97 2.10
CA PHE A 242 7.61 1.89 1.79
C PHE A 242 8.88 1.97 2.63
N GLY A 243 9.69 0.91 2.59
CA GLY A 243 10.97 0.83 3.29
C GLY A 243 11.03 -0.28 4.32
N THR A 244 11.85 -0.07 5.35
CA THR A 244 12.03 -0.99 6.48
C THR A 244 11.51 -0.38 7.77
N LYS A 245 11.44 -1.16 8.85
CA LYS A 245 11.07 -0.66 10.18
C LYS A 245 11.88 0.55 10.65
N THR A 246 13.15 0.64 10.27
CA THR A 246 14.09 1.69 10.73
C THR A 246 14.42 2.73 9.66
N ALA A 247 13.96 2.52 8.42
CA ALA A 247 14.22 3.38 7.28
C ALA A 247 13.03 3.35 6.32
N ALA A 248 11.99 4.12 6.65
CA ALA A 248 10.74 4.19 5.90
C ALA A 248 10.52 5.57 5.30
N VAL A 249 9.75 5.63 4.25
CA VAL A 249 9.31 6.86 3.57
C VAL A 249 7.78 6.90 3.55
N TYR A 250 7.24 8.08 3.80
CA TYR A 250 5.84 8.40 3.60
C TYR A 250 5.73 9.62 2.67
N ALA A 251 5.04 9.50 1.56
CA ALA A 251 5.01 10.53 0.54
C ALA A 251 3.61 10.78 -0.03
N GLY A 252 3.22 12.06 -0.06
CA GLY A 252 1.87 12.51 -0.40
C GLY A 252 1.02 12.76 0.85
N ASN A 253 -0.23 13.07 0.68
CA ASN A 253 -1.22 13.22 1.78
C ASN A 253 -2.63 13.43 1.21
N ASP A 254 -3.68 13.19 2.02
CA ASP A 254 -5.02 13.68 1.77
C ASP A 254 -5.37 14.77 2.84
N PRO A 255 -5.72 16.01 2.44
CA PRO A 255 -5.81 16.50 1.06
C PRO A 255 -4.45 16.47 0.34
N ALA A 256 -4.49 16.34 -1.00
CA ALA A 256 -3.31 16.11 -1.84
C ALA A 256 -2.17 17.09 -1.55
N ALA A 257 -0.98 16.55 -1.28
CA ALA A 257 0.23 17.30 -0.98
C ALA A 257 1.47 16.63 -1.62
N ASN A 258 2.57 17.36 -1.68
CA ASN A 258 3.85 16.86 -2.19
C ASN A 258 4.88 16.59 -1.07
N ILE A 259 4.40 16.35 0.14
CA ILE A 259 5.25 16.06 1.30
C ILE A 259 5.97 14.72 1.16
N THR A 260 7.15 14.65 1.79
CA THR A 260 7.92 13.40 2.01
C THR A 260 8.48 13.45 3.43
N GLN A 261 8.32 12.36 4.17
CA GLN A 261 8.70 12.24 5.58
C GLN A 261 9.42 10.92 5.84
#